data_908dbb83ec6d68b505e9f447e2875ea7
#
_entry.id   908dbb83ec6d68b505e9f447e2875ea7
#
_cell.length_a   1.000
_cell.length_b   1.000
_cell.length_c   1.000
_cell.angle_alpha   90.00
_cell.angle_beta   90.00
_cell.angle_gamma   90.00
#
_symmetry.space_group_name_H-M   'P 1'
#
loop_
_entity.id
_entity.type
_entity.pdbx_description
1 polymer ?
#
loop_
_entity_poly.entity_id
_entity_poly.type
_entity_poly.pdbx_seq_one_letter_code
_entity_poly.pdbx_strand_id
1 'polypeptide(L)'
;YDCQWIVLDHLSIVVSDQDGILDERKAIDAIMTKLRKIVQQTGVGLFLISHLRRPQGKAHEEGGQVSLSELRGSAAIAQLSDIVIGLERNQQDDDPIIRNQTTLRVIKNRFSGLTGPACKLQYDSDTGRLTEVDDEHSFF
;
A
#
# COMPACT_ATOMS: atom_id res chain seq x y z
N TYR A 1 7.22 -2.23 -25.86
CA TYR A 1 8.03 -1.66 -24.78
C TYR A 1 8.50 -2.82 -23.92
N ASP A 2 9.80 -2.91 -23.69
CA ASP A 2 10.42 -3.92 -22.82
C ASP A 2 10.36 -3.40 -21.37
N CYS A 3 9.18 -3.54 -20.76
CA CYS A 3 8.88 -3.02 -19.42
C CYS A 3 8.93 -4.17 -18.41
N GLN A 4 9.77 -4.05 -17.39
CA GLN A 4 9.87 -5.05 -16.31
C GLN A 4 8.94 -4.72 -15.14
N TRP A 5 8.61 -3.44 -14.94
CA TRP A 5 7.80 -2.95 -13.82
C TRP A 5 6.74 -1.97 -14.28
N ILE A 6 5.56 -2.07 -13.68
CA ILE A 6 4.45 -1.15 -13.89
C ILE A 6 4.06 -0.58 -12.52
N VAL A 7 3.87 0.74 -12.46
CA VAL A 7 3.30 1.41 -11.28
C VAL A 7 1.92 1.94 -11.68
N LEU A 8 0.88 1.53 -10.94
CA LEU A 8 -0.49 1.99 -11.13
C LEU A 8 -0.91 2.83 -9.92
N ASP A 9 -1.03 4.14 -10.11
CA ASP A 9 -1.47 5.10 -9.10
C ASP A 9 -2.74 5.81 -9.59
N HIS A 10 -3.88 5.52 -9.03
CA HIS A 10 -4.25 4.53 -8.04
C HIS A 10 -5.45 3.70 -8.56
N LEU A 11 -5.76 2.60 -7.90
CA LEU A 11 -6.79 1.63 -8.33
C LEU A 11 -8.16 2.28 -8.59
N SER A 12 -8.60 3.22 -7.77
CA SER A 12 -9.92 3.86 -7.89
C SER A 12 -10.09 4.66 -9.19
N ILE A 13 -9.02 5.19 -9.80
CA ILE A 13 -9.08 5.89 -11.08
C ILE A 13 -9.51 4.91 -12.20
N VAL A 14 -8.92 3.71 -12.19
CA VAL A 14 -9.24 2.68 -13.19
C VAL A 14 -10.67 2.17 -13.04
N VAL A 15 -11.20 2.20 -11.81
CA VAL A 15 -12.59 1.79 -11.50
C VAL A 15 -13.60 2.85 -11.95
N SER A 16 -13.28 4.13 -11.75
CA SER A 16 -14.19 5.24 -12.08
C SER A 16 -14.42 5.43 -13.59
N ASP A 17 -13.53 4.93 -14.42
CA ASP A 17 -13.61 5.01 -15.89
C ASP A 17 -14.53 3.92 -16.51
N GLN A 18 -15.13 3.06 -15.69
CA GLN A 18 -16.06 2.04 -16.15
C GLN A 18 -17.50 2.55 -16.07
N ASP A 19 -17.96 3.23 -17.11
CA ASP A 19 -19.36 3.67 -17.26
C ASP A 19 -20.32 2.51 -17.09
N GLY A 20 -21.26 2.63 -16.12
CA GLY A 20 -22.37 1.72 -15.93
C GLY A 20 -22.23 0.64 -14.87
N ILE A 21 -21.12 0.57 -14.12
CA ILE A 21 -21.02 -0.37 -13.00
C ILE A 21 -21.56 0.28 -11.72
N LEU A 22 -22.77 -0.12 -11.33
CA LEU A 22 -23.45 0.32 -10.09
C LEU A 22 -22.76 -0.18 -8.79
N ASP A 23 -21.80 -1.11 -8.88
CA ASP A 23 -21.15 -1.76 -7.75
C ASP A 23 -19.61 -1.65 -7.85
N GLU A 24 -19.05 -0.63 -7.18
CA GLU A 24 -17.60 -0.39 -7.09
C GLU A 24 -16.83 -1.66 -6.70
N ARG A 25 -17.39 -2.48 -5.81
CA ARG A 25 -16.74 -3.70 -5.33
C ARG A 25 -16.55 -4.72 -6.45
N LYS A 26 -17.57 -4.95 -7.27
CA LYS A 26 -17.50 -5.88 -8.41
C LYS A 26 -16.54 -5.36 -9.48
N ALA A 27 -16.49 -4.05 -9.69
CA ALA A 27 -15.54 -3.45 -10.59
C ALA A 27 -14.08 -3.68 -10.14
N ILE A 28 -13.81 -3.48 -8.86
CA ILE A 28 -12.49 -3.76 -8.26
C ILE A 28 -12.13 -5.24 -8.40
N ASP A 29 -13.05 -6.17 -8.11
CA ASP A 29 -12.80 -7.61 -8.24
C ASP A 29 -12.42 -7.98 -9.69
N ALA A 30 -13.15 -7.44 -10.67
CA ALA A 30 -12.88 -7.68 -12.09
C ALA A 30 -11.52 -7.11 -12.53
N ILE A 31 -11.18 -5.89 -12.09
CA ILE A 31 -9.91 -5.25 -12.40
C ILE A 31 -8.76 -6.01 -11.76
N MET A 32 -8.84 -6.35 -10.48
CA MET A 32 -7.80 -7.11 -9.79
C MET A 32 -7.54 -8.46 -10.48
N THR A 33 -8.60 -9.12 -10.93
CA THR A 33 -8.48 -10.38 -11.71
C THR A 33 -7.76 -10.15 -13.04
N LYS A 34 -8.08 -9.07 -13.77
CA LYS A 34 -7.40 -8.71 -15.02
C LYS A 34 -5.93 -8.39 -14.79
N LEU A 35 -5.62 -7.57 -13.78
CA LEU A 35 -4.23 -7.22 -13.44
C LEU A 35 -3.42 -8.46 -13.07
N ARG A 36 -3.99 -9.38 -12.27
CA ARG A 36 -3.33 -10.64 -11.94
C ARG A 36 -3.02 -11.48 -13.19
N LYS A 37 -3.93 -11.58 -14.14
CA LYS A 37 -3.71 -12.27 -15.42
C LYS A 37 -2.58 -11.62 -16.23
N ILE A 38 -2.55 -10.29 -16.32
CA ILE A 38 -1.48 -9.55 -17.01
C ILE A 38 -0.12 -9.90 -16.40
N VAL A 39 0.02 -9.78 -15.08
CA VAL A 39 1.27 -10.13 -14.38
C VAL A 39 1.70 -11.58 -14.66
N GLN A 40 0.76 -12.54 -14.62
CA GLN A 40 1.06 -13.95 -14.87
C GLN A 40 1.45 -14.25 -16.32
N GLN A 41 0.85 -13.55 -17.27
CA GLN A 41 1.10 -13.77 -18.71
C GLN A 41 2.37 -13.09 -19.20
N THR A 42 2.70 -11.94 -18.63
CA THR A 42 3.82 -11.13 -19.11
C THR A 42 5.08 -11.25 -18.25
N GLY A 43 4.95 -11.71 -17.00
CA GLY A 43 6.06 -11.76 -16.04
C GLY A 43 6.47 -10.38 -15.49
N VAL A 44 5.73 -9.30 -15.80
CA VAL A 44 6.04 -7.97 -15.27
C VAL A 44 5.73 -7.88 -13.78
N GLY A 45 6.50 -7.10 -13.02
CA GLY A 45 6.16 -6.69 -11.67
C GLY A 45 5.13 -5.57 -11.67
N LEU A 46 4.15 -5.61 -10.76
CA LEU A 46 3.12 -4.57 -10.64
C LEU A 46 3.11 -3.99 -9.23
N PHE A 47 3.36 -2.69 -9.12
CA PHE A 47 3.06 -1.90 -7.93
C PHE A 47 1.70 -1.24 -8.10
N LEU A 48 0.77 -1.58 -7.20
CA LEU A 48 -0.58 -1.05 -7.20
C LEU A 48 -0.80 -0.21 -5.95
N ILE A 49 -1.15 1.06 -6.13
CA ILE A 49 -1.50 1.96 -5.03
C ILE A 49 -2.99 1.89 -4.77
N SER A 50 -3.36 1.68 -3.52
CA SER A 50 -4.76 1.60 -3.07
C SER A 50 -4.97 2.48 -1.85
N HIS A 51 -6.11 3.18 -1.82
CA HIS A 51 -6.53 3.95 -0.67
C HIS A 51 -7.05 3.05 0.46
N LEU A 52 -6.90 3.55 1.69
CA LEU A 52 -7.46 2.94 2.88
C LEU A 52 -8.86 3.48 3.17
N ARG A 53 -9.68 2.68 3.83
CA ARG A 53 -10.90 3.13 4.50
C ARG A 53 -10.52 3.89 5.77
N ARG A 54 -11.43 4.72 6.25
CA ARG A 54 -11.28 5.30 7.59
C ARG A 54 -11.28 4.17 8.62
N PRO A 55 -10.28 4.12 9.52
CA PRO A 55 -10.21 3.10 10.56
C PRO A 55 -11.35 3.28 11.56
N GLN A 56 -11.72 2.20 12.24
CA GLN A 56 -12.69 2.25 13.35
C GLN A 56 -12.04 2.67 14.68
N GLY A 57 -10.70 2.78 14.72
CA GLY A 57 -9.91 3.12 15.90
C GLY A 57 -9.11 4.40 15.70
N LYS A 58 -7.83 4.34 16.08
CA LYS A 58 -6.89 5.46 15.93
C LYS A 58 -6.74 5.85 14.46
N ALA A 59 -6.86 7.14 14.17
CA ALA A 59 -6.75 7.63 12.80
C ALA A 59 -5.35 7.36 12.20
N HIS A 60 -5.29 7.12 10.89
CA HIS A 60 -4.00 6.87 10.22
C HIS A 60 -3.07 8.07 10.32
N GLU A 61 -3.61 9.30 10.24
CA GLU A 61 -2.86 10.55 10.44
C GLU A 61 -2.30 10.75 11.85
N GLU A 62 -2.80 9.99 12.82
CA GLU A 62 -2.31 9.96 14.20
C GLU A 62 -1.36 8.77 14.46
N GLY A 63 -0.96 8.06 13.42
CA GLY A 63 -0.09 6.87 13.50
C GLY A 63 -0.83 5.57 13.81
N GLY A 64 -2.12 5.47 13.43
CA GLY A 64 -2.86 4.21 13.48
C GLY A 64 -2.25 3.17 12.55
N GLN A 65 -2.11 1.93 13.04
CA GLN A 65 -1.58 0.83 12.24
C GLN A 65 -2.53 0.45 11.12
N VAL A 66 -1.96 0.15 9.95
CA VAL A 66 -2.71 -0.29 8.77
C VAL A 66 -2.94 -1.79 8.81
N SER A 67 -4.15 -2.22 8.46
CA SER A 67 -4.53 -3.64 8.35
C SER A 67 -5.11 -3.99 6.98
N LEU A 68 -5.11 -5.29 6.64
CA LEU A 68 -5.72 -5.78 5.39
C LEU A 68 -7.21 -5.45 5.29
N SER A 69 -7.92 -5.39 6.42
CA SER A 69 -9.36 -5.09 6.47
C SER A 69 -9.69 -3.64 6.09
N GLU A 70 -8.70 -2.75 6.11
CA GLU A 70 -8.86 -1.33 5.80
C GLU A 70 -8.60 -1.01 4.33
N LEU A 71 -8.19 -1.99 3.51
CA LEU A 71 -8.10 -1.80 2.07
C LEU A 71 -9.49 -1.45 1.51
N ARG A 72 -9.55 -0.29 0.84
CA ARG A 72 -10.82 0.22 0.31
C ARG A 72 -11.25 -0.59 -0.90
N GLY A 73 -12.52 -0.98 -0.90
CA GLY A 73 -13.24 -1.51 -2.03
C GLY A 73 -13.47 -3.01 -1.95
N SER A 74 -12.46 -3.86 -1.94
CA SER A 74 -12.67 -5.29 -2.05
C SER A 74 -11.63 -6.15 -1.34
N ALA A 75 -12.06 -7.29 -0.83
CA ALA A 75 -11.18 -8.35 -0.33
C ALA A 75 -10.24 -8.90 -1.43
N ALA A 76 -10.59 -8.75 -2.71
CA ALA A 76 -9.76 -9.21 -3.83
C ALA A 76 -8.39 -8.53 -3.85
N ILE A 77 -8.30 -7.26 -3.42
CA ILE A 77 -7.01 -6.56 -3.31
C ILE A 77 -6.07 -7.35 -2.40
N ALA A 78 -6.53 -7.69 -1.19
CA ALA A 78 -5.73 -8.48 -0.25
C ALA A 78 -5.47 -9.90 -0.74
N GLN A 79 -6.45 -10.54 -1.39
CA GLN A 79 -6.36 -11.95 -1.83
C GLN A 79 -5.41 -12.13 -3.02
N LEU A 80 -5.50 -11.25 -4.02
CA LEU A 80 -4.76 -11.37 -5.29
C LEU A 80 -3.36 -10.76 -5.25
N SER A 81 -3.06 -9.88 -4.29
CA SER A 81 -1.71 -9.36 -4.09
C SER A 81 -0.79 -10.41 -3.46
N ASP A 82 0.45 -10.46 -3.92
CA ASP A 82 1.47 -11.34 -3.34
C ASP A 82 2.08 -10.73 -2.08
N ILE A 83 2.33 -9.42 -2.11
CA ILE A 83 2.85 -8.63 -0.98
C ILE A 83 1.93 -7.42 -0.80
N VAL A 84 1.63 -7.06 0.44
CA VAL A 84 0.93 -5.83 0.80
C VAL A 84 1.77 -5.06 1.79
N ILE A 85 2.06 -3.82 1.45
CA ILE A 85 2.87 -2.90 2.24
C ILE A 85 1.99 -1.73 2.66
N GLY A 86 2.00 -1.41 3.95
CA GLY A 86 1.41 -0.21 4.52
C GLY A 86 2.47 0.84 4.83
N LEU A 87 2.16 2.09 4.57
CA LEU A 87 2.96 3.24 4.98
C LEU A 87 2.21 3.95 6.11
N GLU A 88 2.80 3.93 7.29
CA GLU A 88 2.20 4.46 8.52
C GLU A 88 2.97 5.70 8.98
N ARG A 89 2.27 6.80 9.21
CA ARG A 89 2.88 8.06 9.64
C ARG A 89 2.01 8.76 10.67
N ASN A 90 2.61 9.24 11.77
CA ASN A 90 1.93 10.12 12.72
C ASN A 90 2.18 11.59 12.31
N GLN A 91 1.26 12.15 11.53
CA GLN A 91 1.35 13.54 11.06
C GLN A 91 0.98 14.56 12.15
N GLN A 92 0.37 14.10 13.24
CA GLN A 92 -0.11 14.94 14.34
C GLN A 92 0.86 14.96 15.54
N ASP A 93 2.03 14.32 15.42
CA ASP A 93 3.01 14.30 16.51
C ASP A 93 3.60 15.68 16.78
N ASP A 94 3.79 16.01 18.05
CA ASP A 94 4.39 17.28 18.45
C ASP A 94 5.87 17.36 18.09
N ASP A 95 6.57 16.21 18.09
CA ASP A 95 7.97 16.12 17.68
C ASP A 95 8.09 16.13 16.14
N PRO A 96 8.75 17.16 15.56
CA PRO A 96 8.94 17.25 14.11
C PRO A 96 9.72 16.07 13.51
N ILE A 97 10.59 15.44 14.27
CA ILE A 97 11.36 14.26 13.81
C ILE A 97 10.40 13.08 13.65
N ILE A 98 9.59 12.79 14.67
CA ILE A 98 8.60 11.70 14.65
C ILE A 98 7.54 11.98 13.59
N ARG A 99 7.06 13.23 13.49
CA ARG A 99 6.06 13.65 12.49
C ARG A 99 6.52 13.41 11.06
N ASN A 100 7.82 13.43 10.79
CA ASN A 100 8.41 13.19 9.48
C ASN A 100 8.90 11.74 9.28
N GLN A 101 8.68 10.85 10.25
CA GLN A 101 8.97 9.43 10.11
C GLN A 101 7.78 8.67 9.53
N THR A 102 8.07 7.74 8.63
CA THR A 102 7.10 6.82 8.06
C THR A 102 7.58 5.40 8.32
N THR A 103 6.76 4.58 8.98
CA THR A 103 7.02 3.15 9.13
C THR A 103 6.52 2.42 7.88
N LEU A 104 7.40 1.70 7.22
CA LEU A 104 7.06 0.74 6.19
C LEU A 104 6.74 -0.59 6.87
N ARG A 105 5.50 -1.04 6.74
CA ARG A 105 5.02 -2.29 7.35
C ARG A 105 4.64 -3.30 6.29
N VAL A 106 5.17 -4.51 6.37
CA VAL A 106 4.69 -5.65 5.59
C VAL A 106 3.44 -6.21 6.27
N ILE A 107 2.29 -6.05 5.61
CA ILE A 107 0.98 -6.52 6.14
C ILE A 107 0.67 -7.92 5.64
N LYS A 108 1.17 -8.26 4.45
CA LYS A 108 1.06 -9.59 3.84
C LYS A 108 2.32 -9.90 3.06
N ASN A 109 2.80 -11.12 3.18
CA ASN A 109 3.84 -11.68 2.32
C ASN A 109 3.50 -13.13 2.02
N ARG A 110 3.09 -13.41 0.77
CA ARG A 110 2.67 -14.76 0.34
C ARG A 110 3.84 -15.75 0.32
N PHE A 111 5.05 -15.26 0.09
CA PHE A 111 6.21 -16.12 -0.12
C PHE A 111 6.84 -16.59 1.20
N SER A 112 7.00 -15.69 2.16
CA SER A 112 7.64 -16.02 3.44
C SER A 112 6.65 -16.16 4.61
N GLY A 113 5.46 -15.55 4.48
CA GLY A 113 4.49 -15.43 5.57
C GLY A 113 4.90 -14.41 6.66
N LEU A 114 6.09 -13.82 6.56
CA LEU A 114 6.57 -12.83 7.54
C LEU A 114 5.83 -11.50 7.36
N THR A 115 5.41 -10.93 8.48
CA THR A 115 4.72 -9.64 8.55
C THR A 115 5.23 -8.84 9.72
N GLY A 116 5.11 -7.51 9.67
CA GLY A 116 5.56 -6.61 10.72
C GLY A 116 6.20 -5.34 10.15
N PRO A 117 6.72 -4.44 11.00
CA PRO A 117 7.49 -3.29 10.56
C PRO A 117 8.77 -3.79 9.86
N ALA A 118 9.09 -3.24 8.69
CA ALA A 118 10.28 -3.60 7.93
C ALA A 118 11.39 -2.56 8.14
N CYS A 119 11.06 -1.28 7.99
CA CYS A 119 12.00 -0.17 8.22
C CYS A 119 11.25 1.11 8.56
N LYS A 120 11.98 2.11 9.04
CA LYS A 120 11.52 3.49 9.17
C LYS A 120 12.21 4.36 8.16
N LEU A 121 11.45 5.27 7.57
CA LEU A 121 11.92 6.23 6.58
C LEU A 121 11.77 7.63 7.17
N GLN A 122 12.82 8.44 7.11
CA GLN A 122 12.79 9.85 7.46
C GLN A 122 12.57 10.69 6.21
N TYR A 123 11.56 11.54 6.22
CA TYR A 123 11.32 12.52 5.18
C TYR A 123 12.13 13.78 5.43
N ASP A 124 12.87 14.20 4.42
CA ASP A 124 13.59 15.47 4.36
C ASP A 124 12.77 16.45 3.53
N SER A 125 12.25 17.51 4.19
CA SER A 125 11.42 18.53 3.56
C SER A 125 12.18 19.40 2.55
N ASP A 126 13.48 19.56 2.71
CA ASP A 126 14.31 20.44 1.86
C ASP A 126 14.63 19.78 0.53
N THR A 127 14.82 18.47 0.55
CA THR A 127 15.19 17.67 -0.63
C THR A 127 14.04 16.82 -1.18
N GLY A 128 12.96 16.64 -0.43
CA GLY A 128 11.85 15.75 -0.76
C GLY A 128 12.20 14.26 -0.73
N ARG A 129 13.33 13.89 -0.14
CA ARG A 129 13.82 12.51 -0.08
C ARG A 129 13.29 11.78 1.14
N LEU A 130 13.14 10.48 0.98
CA LEU A 130 12.95 9.52 2.06
C LEU A 130 14.25 8.72 2.21
N THR A 131 14.82 8.73 3.42
CA THR A 131 16.02 7.98 3.76
C THR A 131 15.72 7.00 4.87
N GLU A 132 16.27 5.80 4.80
CA GLU A 132 16.11 4.82 5.89
C GLU A 132 16.79 5.34 7.15
N VAL A 133 16.10 5.18 8.28
CA VAL A 133 16.64 5.45 9.60
C VAL A 133 17.20 4.14 10.13
N ASP A 134 18.48 4.11 10.46
CA ASP A 134 19.11 2.97 11.13
C ASP A 134 18.46 2.78 12.52
N ASP A 135 17.46 1.90 12.59
CA ASP A 135 16.97 1.40 13.87
C ASP A 135 17.89 0.22 14.26
N GLU A 136 18.44 0.23 15.47
CA GLU A 136 19.25 -0.89 16.02
C GLU A 136 18.46 -2.22 16.08
N HIS A 137 17.21 -2.21 15.63
CA HIS A 137 16.27 -3.33 15.55
C HIS A 137 15.71 -3.48 14.15
N SER A 138 16.58 -3.71 13.15
CA SER A 138 16.14 -4.21 11.84
C SER A 138 15.52 -5.60 12.03
N PHE A 139 14.23 -5.75 11.73
CA PHE A 139 13.43 -6.96 11.98
C PHE A 139 13.57 -8.03 10.88
N PHE A 140 14.43 -7.84 9.87
CA PHE A 140 14.67 -8.78 8.77
C PHE A 140 16.15 -8.98 8.50
#